data_e0ed76313827879407c3ca486187feba
#
_entry.id   e0ed76313827879407c3ca486187feba
#
_cell.length_a   1.000
_cell.length_b   1.000
_cell.length_c   1.000
_cell.angle_alpha   90.00
_cell.angle_beta   90.00
_cell.angle_gamma   90.00
#
_symmetry.space_group_name_H-M   'P 1'
#
loop_
_entity.id
_entity.type
_entity.pdbx_description
1 polymer ?
#
loop_
_entity_poly.entity_id
_entity_poly.type
_entity_poly.pdbx_seq_one_letter_code
_entity_poly.pdbx_strand_id
1 'polypeptide(L)'
;TPLTVFLGPNGSGKSTLFDVFAFLSECFTVGLRSAWNKRNRFGELRSRGATGPIEFEIKYREIHALPPITYHLVIDESSTGPYVAKESLAWRRGKKVGFPYLFLDFKYGEGRVISGESPDDSDTRIYEKLSAPDVLAVNTFGQLAKHPRVTALRNFITGWYLSYISADNTRGVPESGPQERLSATGDNLPNVIQYLKEQHPQRLDNILATLSDRVPRLEKVEAEMTIDGRLVLQVKDAPFDKPIMAKYASDGTLKMLAYLTVLHDPTPPLFIGIEEPENHLHPRLLEGLAEECLNASTDTQLMVTTHSPYFVNGVSPDELWVLYRDDEGYTQAMRASDMERIPALIEAGAKLGDLWMEGFFEAGDPLTNSGKPKHKRKR
;
A
#
# COMPACT_ATOMS: atom_id res chain seq x y z
N THR A 1 -9.70 6.11 7.89
CA THR A 1 -10.49 5.96 6.65
C THR A 1 -10.02 4.73 5.88
N PRO A 2 -10.90 4.01 5.15
CA PRO A 2 -10.51 2.91 4.29
C PRO A 2 -9.56 3.35 3.17
N LEU A 3 -9.78 4.54 2.58
CA LEU A 3 -8.85 5.20 1.68
C LEU A 3 -8.01 6.22 2.46
N THR A 4 -6.70 6.21 2.25
CA THR A 4 -5.77 7.20 2.78
C THR A 4 -4.85 7.69 1.67
N VAL A 5 -4.88 8.99 1.41
CA VAL A 5 -4.08 9.63 0.36
C VAL A 5 -3.04 10.54 1.00
N PHE A 6 -1.77 10.34 0.65
CA PHE A 6 -0.66 11.15 1.09
C PHE A 6 -0.20 12.09 -0.04
N LEU A 7 -0.48 13.36 0.15
CA LEU A 7 -0.07 14.46 -0.73
C LEU A 7 1.19 15.12 -0.20
N GLY A 8 2.10 15.50 -1.07
CA GLY A 8 3.27 16.30 -0.67
C GLY A 8 4.22 16.57 -1.83
N PRO A 9 5.09 17.58 -1.69
CA PRO A 9 6.10 17.89 -2.70
C PRO A 9 7.15 16.79 -2.81
N ASN A 10 7.99 16.90 -3.86
CA ASN A 10 9.14 16.02 -3.98
C ASN A 10 10.06 16.16 -2.76
N GLY A 11 10.51 15.02 -2.24
CA GLY A 11 11.36 14.98 -1.05
C GLY A 11 10.61 15.10 0.30
N SER A 12 9.27 15.14 0.33
CA SER A 12 8.49 15.18 1.57
C SER A 12 8.47 13.86 2.35
N GLY A 13 8.94 12.75 1.74
CA GLY A 13 8.98 11.44 2.37
C GLY A 13 7.91 10.45 1.90
N LYS A 14 7.15 10.74 0.83
CA LYS A 14 6.12 9.84 0.27
C LYS A 14 6.68 8.46 -0.07
N SER A 15 7.74 8.40 -0.89
CA SER A 15 8.37 7.13 -1.27
C SER A 15 9.03 6.43 -0.08
N THR A 16 9.53 7.18 0.91
CA THR A 16 10.05 6.61 2.16
C THR A 16 8.93 5.94 2.95
N LEU A 17 7.76 6.58 3.06
CA LEU A 17 6.59 6.00 3.70
C LEU A 17 6.15 4.71 2.97
N PHE A 18 6.13 4.73 1.64
CA PHE A 18 5.79 3.56 0.83
C PHE A 18 6.79 2.42 1.04
N ASP A 19 8.10 2.75 1.09
CA ASP A 19 9.17 1.76 1.33
C ASP A 19 9.13 1.15 2.74
N VAL A 20 8.55 1.83 3.74
CA VAL A 20 8.30 1.24 5.07
C VAL A 20 7.41 0.00 4.98
N PHE A 21 6.32 0.08 4.21
CA PHE A 21 5.43 -1.07 3.98
C PHE A 21 6.13 -2.15 3.15
N ALA A 22 6.88 -1.77 2.12
CA ALA A 22 7.65 -2.70 1.31
C ALA A 22 8.70 -3.45 2.14
N PHE A 23 9.45 -2.74 2.97
CA PHE A 23 10.44 -3.33 3.86
C PHE A 23 9.81 -4.34 4.82
N LEU A 24 8.70 -3.95 5.46
CA LEU A 24 8.02 -4.83 6.40
C LEU A 24 7.49 -6.08 5.70
N SER A 25 6.82 -5.93 4.55
CA SER A 25 6.36 -7.08 3.75
C SER A 25 7.51 -8.00 3.33
N GLU A 26 8.64 -7.44 2.90
CA GLU A 26 9.84 -8.20 2.55
C GLU A 26 10.43 -8.95 3.76
N CYS A 27 10.40 -8.37 4.97
CA CYS A 27 10.83 -9.10 6.17
C CYS A 27 10.05 -10.40 6.39
N PHE A 28 8.77 -10.42 6.00
CA PHE A 28 7.90 -11.60 6.13
C PHE A 28 7.99 -12.56 4.93
N THR A 29 8.32 -12.09 3.74
CA THR A 29 8.32 -12.90 2.52
C THR A 29 9.70 -13.47 2.17
N VAL A 30 10.76 -12.64 2.22
CA VAL A 30 12.13 -13.03 1.86
C VAL A 30 13.08 -13.03 3.06
N GLY A 31 12.61 -12.60 4.23
CA GLY A 31 13.34 -12.56 5.49
C GLY A 31 14.08 -11.25 5.75
N LEU A 32 14.27 -10.96 7.05
CA LEU A 32 14.85 -9.70 7.54
C LEU A 32 16.22 -9.39 6.92
N ARG A 33 17.13 -10.36 6.87
CA ARG A 33 18.49 -10.18 6.33
C ARG A 33 18.49 -9.77 4.87
N SER A 34 17.62 -10.38 4.05
CA SER A 34 17.50 -10.06 2.63
C SER A 34 16.91 -8.66 2.42
N ALA A 35 15.82 -8.35 3.11
CA ALA A 35 15.19 -7.03 3.07
C ALA A 35 16.15 -5.90 3.52
N TRP A 36 16.94 -6.19 4.53
CA TRP A 36 17.97 -5.30 5.07
C TRP A 36 19.09 -5.01 4.08
N ASN A 37 19.67 -6.06 3.51
CA ASN A 37 20.79 -5.93 2.58
C ASN A 37 20.39 -5.21 1.28
N LYS A 38 19.15 -5.40 0.81
CA LYS A 38 18.60 -4.70 -0.35
C LYS A 38 18.64 -3.17 -0.23
N ARG A 39 18.58 -2.64 1.01
CA ARG A 39 18.56 -1.20 1.35
C ARG A 39 19.86 -0.66 1.91
N ASN A 40 21.01 -1.24 1.54
CA ASN A 40 22.34 -0.82 2.01
C ASN A 40 22.48 -0.76 3.54
N ARG A 41 21.77 -1.63 4.26
CA ARG A 41 21.87 -1.79 5.71
C ARG A 41 21.30 -0.61 6.53
N PHE A 42 21.74 -0.50 7.76
CA PHE A 42 21.20 0.41 8.78
C PHE A 42 21.32 1.89 8.43
N GLY A 43 22.37 2.27 7.75
CA GLY A 43 22.64 3.68 7.41
C GLY A 43 21.58 4.33 6.53
N GLU A 44 20.92 3.53 5.67
CA GLU A 44 19.87 4.03 4.77
C GLU A 44 18.44 3.74 5.26
N LEU A 45 18.28 2.78 6.16
CA LEU A 45 16.97 2.45 6.76
C LEU A 45 16.60 3.35 7.92
N ARG A 46 17.59 3.78 8.70
CA ARG A 46 17.37 4.65 9.86
C ARG A 46 17.21 6.10 9.43
N SER A 47 16.34 6.84 10.10
CA SER A 47 16.26 8.29 9.93
C SER A 47 17.62 8.96 10.17
N ARG A 48 18.01 9.93 9.36
CA ARG A 48 19.29 10.61 9.47
C ARG A 48 19.46 11.24 10.86
N GLY A 49 20.62 11.02 11.48
CA GLY A 49 20.91 11.50 12.81
C GLY A 49 20.26 10.73 13.95
N ALA A 50 19.36 9.80 13.68
CA ALA A 50 18.77 8.96 14.71
C ALA A 50 19.76 7.90 15.18
N THR A 51 19.74 7.61 16.50
CA THR A 51 20.49 6.52 17.14
C THR A 51 19.50 5.55 17.78
N GLY A 52 19.80 4.27 17.78
CA GLY A 52 18.92 3.24 18.38
C GLY A 52 18.26 2.34 17.32
N PRO A 53 17.42 1.42 17.75
CA PRO A 53 16.76 0.45 16.86
C PRO A 53 15.72 1.09 15.96
N ILE A 54 15.28 0.34 14.95
CA ILE A 54 14.08 0.65 14.15
C ILE A 54 12.90 -0.04 14.81
N GLU A 55 11.82 0.69 15.03
CA GLU A 55 10.62 0.18 15.70
C GLU A 55 9.40 0.31 14.77
N PHE A 56 8.60 -0.76 14.71
CA PHE A 56 7.31 -0.80 14.07
C PHE A 56 6.23 -1.10 15.09
N GLU A 57 5.20 -0.28 15.13
CA GLU A 57 3.98 -0.56 15.88
C GLU A 57 2.79 -0.56 14.93
N ILE A 58 2.12 -1.71 14.78
CA ILE A 58 0.92 -1.86 13.96
C ILE A 58 -0.26 -2.18 14.87
N LYS A 59 -1.28 -1.33 14.82
CA LYS A 59 -2.56 -1.57 15.50
C LYS A 59 -3.62 -1.88 14.47
N TYR A 60 -4.26 -3.05 14.61
CA TYR A 60 -5.29 -3.49 13.70
C TYR A 60 -6.45 -4.16 14.45
N ARG A 61 -7.58 -4.30 13.76
CA ARG A 61 -8.74 -5.06 14.24
C ARG A 61 -9.12 -6.06 13.17
N GLU A 62 -9.29 -7.31 13.55
CA GLU A 62 -9.80 -8.34 12.64
C GLU A 62 -11.30 -8.19 12.42
N ILE A 63 -12.03 -7.77 13.46
CA ILE A 63 -13.48 -7.49 13.44
C ILE A 63 -13.72 -6.19 14.19
N HIS A 64 -14.59 -5.33 13.66
CA HIS A 64 -14.88 -4.00 14.21
C HIS A 64 -15.26 -4.00 15.70
N ALA A 65 -15.95 -5.05 16.16
CA ALA A 65 -16.41 -5.17 17.54
C ALA A 65 -15.33 -5.64 18.54
N LEU A 66 -14.20 -6.16 18.04
CA LEU A 66 -13.14 -6.67 18.89
C LEU A 66 -12.13 -5.59 19.28
N PRO A 67 -11.45 -5.73 20.44
CA PRO A 67 -10.36 -4.86 20.82
C PRO A 67 -9.22 -4.87 19.80
N PRO A 68 -8.49 -3.75 19.64
CA PRO A 68 -7.36 -3.72 18.73
C PRO A 68 -6.25 -4.66 19.20
N ILE A 69 -5.64 -5.32 18.22
CA ILE A 69 -4.41 -6.10 18.38
C ILE A 69 -3.24 -5.17 18.04
N THR A 70 -2.18 -5.24 18.83
CA THR A 70 -0.95 -4.48 18.58
C THR A 70 0.19 -5.45 18.28
N TYR A 71 0.77 -5.30 17.12
CA TYR A 71 2.04 -5.92 16.76
C TYR A 71 3.16 -4.91 16.95
N HIS A 72 4.21 -5.30 17.65
CA HIS A 72 5.39 -4.48 17.90
C HIS A 72 6.64 -5.25 17.53
N LEU A 73 7.45 -4.68 16.63
CA LEU A 73 8.69 -5.23 16.11
C LEU A 73 9.82 -4.22 16.31
N VAL A 74 10.89 -4.66 16.93
CA VAL A 74 12.12 -3.86 17.15
C VAL A 74 13.28 -4.58 16.49
N ILE A 75 13.90 -3.91 15.53
CA ILE A 75 15.04 -4.41 14.74
C ILE A 75 16.26 -3.56 15.05
N ASP A 76 17.40 -4.21 15.27
CA ASP A 76 18.68 -3.56 15.45
C ASP A 76 19.79 -4.30 14.69
N GLU A 77 20.99 -3.76 14.67
CA GLU A 77 22.15 -4.33 13.98
C GLU A 77 23.31 -4.61 14.93
N SER A 78 23.93 -5.76 14.74
CA SER A 78 25.20 -6.14 15.37
C SER A 78 26.30 -6.23 14.33
N SER A 79 27.53 -6.54 14.76
CA SER A 79 28.65 -6.81 13.84
C SER A 79 28.41 -7.98 12.88
N THR A 80 27.46 -8.88 13.20
CA THR A 80 27.09 -10.06 12.41
C THR A 80 25.87 -9.81 11.49
N GLY A 81 25.23 -8.65 11.59
CA GLY A 81 24.08 -8.24 10.79
C GLY A 81 22.83 -7.91 11.61
N PRO A 82 21.67 -7.76 10.95
CA PRO A 82 20.43 -7.40 11.62
C PRO A 82 19.94 -8.51 12.55
N TYR A 83 19.24 -8.12 13.59
CA TYR A 83 18.56 -9.04 14.50
C TYR A 83 17.26 -8.45 15.03
N VAL A 84 16.34 -9.32 15.44
CA VAL A 84 15.09 -8.94 16.09
C VAL A 84 15.36 -8.78 17.60
N ALA A 85 15.44 -7.54 18.05
CA ALA A 85 15.65 -7.23 19.46
C ALA A 85 14.40 -7.56 20.28
N LYS A 86 13.21 -7.29 19.72
CA LYS A 86 11.93 -7.63 20.36
C LYS A 86 10.86 -7.81 19.29
N GLU A 87 10.00 -8.79 19.49
CA GLU A 87 8.80 -9.02 18.70
C GLU A 87 7.64 -9.45 19.58
N SER A 88 6.51 -8.75 19.51
CA SER A 88 5.36 -9.09 20.35
C SER A 88 4.05 -8.86 19.63
N LEU A 89 3.07 -9.72 19.92
CA LEU A 89 1.70 -9.61 19.48
C LEU A 89 0.79 -9.60 20.71
N ALA A 90 0.05 -8.50 20.89
CA ALA A 90 -0.69 -8.25 22.10
C ALA A 90 -2.14 -7.85 21.82
N TRP A 91 -3.06 -8.35 22.63
CA TRP A 91 -4.45 -7.94 22.62
C TRP A 91 -4.78 -7.10 23.86
N ARG A 92 -5.30 -5.89 23.65
CA ARG A 92 -5.74 -5.06 24.77
C ARG A 92 -7.11 -5.55 25.26
N ARG A 93 -7.15 -6.21 26.42
CA ARG A 93 -8.40 -6.65 27.07
C ARG A 93 -9.24 -5.44 27.46
N GLY A 94 -10.27 -5.11 26.70
CA GLY A 94 -11.37 -4.18 27.02
C GLY A 94 -11.12 -3.00 27.98
N LYS A 95 -12.16 -2.53 28.67
CA LYS A 95 -12.07 -1.43 29.67
C LYS A 95 -11.45 -1.84 31.02
N LYS A 96 -11.07 -3.09 31.21
CA LYS A 96 -10.44 -3.53 32.46
C LYS A 96 -8.99 -3.08 32.53
N VAL A 97 -8.63 -2.41 33.61
CA VAL A 97 -7.24 -2.09 33.98
C VAL A 97 -6.51 -3.41 34.16
N GLY A 98 -5.58 -3.73 33.25
CA GLY A 98 -4.79 -4.96 33.28
C GLY A 98 -3.74 -4.96 32.18
N PHE A 99 -2.73 -5.83 32.31
CA PHE A 99 -1.71 -6.01 31.29
C PHE A 99 -2.31 -6.57 30.00
N PRO A 100 -1.80 -6.16 28.83
CA PRO A 100 -2.22 -6.75 27.54
C PRO A 100 -2.01 -8.27 27.55
N TYR A 101 -2.94 -8.99 26.94
CA TYR A 101 -2.76 -10.41 26.71
C TYR A 101 -1.77 -10.60 25.56
N LEU A 102 -0.65 -11.30 25.82
CA LEU A 102 0.40 -11.54 24.86
C LEU A 102 0.19 -12.90 24.18
N PHE A 103 -0.07 -12.90 22.88
CA PHE A 103 -0.08 -14.09 22.03
C PHE A 103 1.32 -14.57 21.70
N LEU A 104 2.25 -13.62 21.58
CA LEU A 104 3.65 -13.83 21.24
C LEU A 104 4.50 -12.77 21.92
N ASP A 105 5.61 -13.19 22.55
CA ASP A 105 6.59 -12.28 23.14
C ASP A 105 7.99 -12.91 23.04
N PHE A 106 8.80 -12.36 22.13
CA PHE A 106 10.14 -12.81 21.82
C PHE A 106 11.15 -11.68 22.00
N LYS A 107 12.33 -12.02 22.46
CA LYS A 107 13.50 -11.14 22.56
C LYS A 107 14.73 -11.91 22.10
N TYR A 108 15.47 -11.36 21.17
CA TYR A 108 16.71 -11.97 20.65
C TYR A 108 16.54 -13.43 20.19
N GLY A 109 15.40 -13.73 19.57
CA GLY A 109 15.08 -15.06 19.06
C GLY A 109 14.59 -16.07 20.13
N GLU A 110 14.41 -15.69 21.39
CA GLU A 110 13.91 -16.55 22.45
C GLU A 110 12.63 -15.95 23.06
N GLY A 111 11.62 -16.77 23.33
CA GLY A 111 10.39 -16.23 23.87
C GLY A 111 9.28 -17.24 24.04
N ARG A 112 8.07 -16.72 24.09
CA ARG A 112 6.86 -17.51 24.36
C ARG A 112 5.80 -17.24 23.30
N VAL A 113 5.09 -18.29 22.92
CA VAL A 113 3.94 -18.24 22.03
C VAL A 113 2.78 -19.03 22.64
N ILE A 114 1.58 -18.59 22.39
CA ILE A 114 0.35 -19.21 22.87
C ILE A 114 -0.36 -19.89 21.69
N SER A 115 -0.93 -21.07 21.92
CA SER A 115 -1.87 -21.70 20.99
C SER A 115 -3.30 -21.28 21.34
N GLY A 116 -4.15 -21.10 20.32
CA GLY A 116 -5.56 -20.76 20.50
C GLY A 116 -5.98 -19.44 19.86
N GLU A 117 -7.29 -19.27 19.70
CA GLU A 117 -7.89 -18.11 19.02
C GLU A 117 -8.21 -16.96 19.96
N SER A 118 -8.62 -17.29 21.16
CA SER A 118 -9.11 -16.32 22.14
C SER A 118 -8.30 -16.40 23.42
N PRO A 119 -8.10 -15.25 24.10
CA PRO A 119 -7.45 -15.25 25.40
C PRO A 119 -8.22 -16.13 26.40
N ASP A 120 -7.59 -17.19 26.83
CA ASP A 120 -8.07 -18.05 27.92
C ASP A 120 -7.04 -18.07 29.05
N ASP A 121 -7.49 -18.12 30.30
CA ASP A 121 -6.59 -18.16 31.44
C ASP A 121 -5.91 -19.55 31.58
N SER A 122 -6.44 -20.57 30.88
CA SER A 122 -5.87 -21.92 30.78
C SER A 122 -4.84 -22.09 29.66
N ASP A 123 -4.61 -21.06 28.84
CA ASP A 123 -3.68 -21.13 27.69
C ASP A 123 -2.25 -21.51 28.11
N THR A 124 -1.73 -22.55 27.48
CA THR A 124 -0.37 -22.98 27.71
C THR A 124 0.59 -22.13 26.90
N ARG A 125 1.49 -21.43 27.61
CA ARG A 125 2.59 -20.68 27.02
C ARG A 125 3.77 -21.60 26.77
N ILE A 126 4.10 -21.80 25.49
CA ILE A 126 5.23 -22.64 25.10
C ILE A 126 6.45 -21.72 24.94
N TYR A 127 7.54 -22.07 25.63
CA TYR A 127 8.83 -21.38 25.42
C TYR A 127 9.53 -22.01 24.24
N GLU A 128 9.98 -21.16 23.31
CA GLU A 128 10.63 -21.57 22.07
C GLU A 128 11.87 -20.71 21.81
N LYS A 129 12.83 -21.31 21.09
CA LYS A 129 14.04 -20.65 20.61
C LYS A 129 14.08 -20.77 19.09
N LEU A 130 14.18 -19.62 18.42
CA LEU A 130 14.32 -19.54 16.97
C LEU A 130 15.73 -19.95 16.52
N SER A 131 15.84 -20.38 15.27
CA SER A 131 17.10 -20.88 14.69
C SER A 131 18.18 -19.81 14.52
N ALA A 132 17.79 -18.54 14.41
CA ALA A 132 18.70 -17.41 14.28
C ALA A 132 18.05 -16.11 14.81
N PRO A 133 18.86 -15.12 15.22
CA PRO A 133 18.35 -13.87 15.80
C PRO A 133 17.68 -12.93 14.77
N ASP A 134 17.87 -13.16 13.47
CA ASP A 134 17.25 -12.42 12.38
C ASP A 134 15.95 -13.07 11.85
N VAL A 135 15.49 -14.13 12.50
CA VAL A 135 14.21 -14.79 12.17
C VAL A 135 13.08 -14.12 12.96
N LEU A 136 12.00 -13.75 12.25
CA LEU A 136 10.79 -13.23 12.87
C LEU A 136 9.94 -14.37 13.46
N ALA A 137 9.55 -14.24 14.72
CA ALA A 137 8.72 -15.23 15.40
C ALA A 137 7.32 -15.33 14.76
N VAL A 138 6.69 -14.19 14.41
CA VAL A 138 5.39 -14.19 13.68
C VAL A 138 5.51 -14.94 12.36
N ASN A 139 6.61 -14.80 11.63
CA ASN A 139 6.78 -15.52 10.37
C ASN A 139 6.93 -17.04 10.57
N THR A 140 7.59 -17.45 11.64
CA THR A 140 7.78 -18.86 11.98
C THR A 140 6.50 -19.52 12.47
N PHE A 141 5.87 -18.96 13.50
CA PHE A 141 4.67 -19.54 14.13
C PHE A 141 3.40 -19.29 13.32
N GLY A 142 3.35 -18.23 12.50
CA GLY A 142 2.24 -17.94 11.61
C GLY A 142 2.06 -18.91 10.44
N GLN A 143 2.94 -19.90 10.28
CA GLN A 143 2.78 -21.01 9.34
C GLN A 143 2.08 -22.21 9.99
N LEU A 144 1.82 -22.17 11.27
CA LEU A 144 1.25 -23.29 12.03
C LEU A 144 -0.20 -23.01 12.44
N ALA A 145 -1.11 -23.86 12.02
CA ALA A 145 -2.56 -23.72 12.28
C ALA A 145 -2.92 -23.59 13.78
N LYS A 146 -2.06 -24.09 14.68
CA LYS A 146 -2.26 -23.99 16.13
C LYS A 146 -2.10 -22.56 16.69
N HIS A 147 -1.64 -21.59 15.88
CA HIS A 147 -1.46 -20.19 16.27
C HIS A 147 -2.27 -19.23 15.37
N PRO A 148 -3.62 -19.32 15.37
CA PRO A 148 -4.47 -18.65 14.36
C PRO A 148 -4.31 -17.13 14.35
N ARG A 149 -4.11 -16.47 15.52
CA ARG A 149 -3.89 -15.01 15.57
C ARG A 149 -2.56 -14.59 14.96
N VAL A 150 -1.51 -15.40 15.17
CA VAL A 150 -0.20 -15.16 14.56
C VAL A 150 -0.26 -15.40 13.06
N THR A 151 -0.99 -16.47 12.64
CA THR A 151 -1.25 -16.79 11.23
C THR A 151 -2.02 -15.65 10.53
N ALA A 152 -3.06 -15.11 11.19
CA ALA A 152 -3.84 -14.01 10.63
C ALA A 152 -2.99 -12.76 10.37
N LEU A 153 -2.13 -12.35 11.31
CA LEU A 153 -1.22 -11.23 11.12
C LEU A 153 -0.22 -11.49 9.99
N ARG A 154 0.40 -12.68 9.99
CA ARG A 154 1.33 -13.06 8.94
C ARG A 154 0.67 -12.98 7.55
N ASN A 155 -0.50 -13.58 7.40
CA ASN A 155 -1.23 -13.59 6.14
C ASN A 155 -1.66 -12.17 5.72
N PHE A 156 -2.03 -11.31 6.66
CA PHE A 156 -2.34 -9.91 6.40
C PHE A 156 -1.13 -9.19 5.80
N ILE A 157 0.05 -9.27 6.45
CA ILE A 157 1.25 -8.55 5.98
C ILE A 157 1.79 -9.15 4.66
N THR A 158 1.82 -10.47 4.53
CA THR A 158 2.30 -11.12 3.28
C THR A 158 1.32 -10.98 2.13
N GLY A 159 0.04 -10.70 2.42
CA GLY A 159 -1.00 -10.46 1.44
C GLY A 159 -1.11 -9.00 0.98
N TRP A 160 -0.27 -8.08 1.45
CA TRP A 160 -0.25 -6.70 0.97
C TRP A 160 0.14 -6.64 -0.51
N TYR A 161 -0.61 -5.86 -1.26
CA TYR A 161 -0.29 -5.56 -2.64
C TYR A 161 0.29 -4.14 -2.73
N LEU A 162 1.55 -4.05 -3.09
CA LEU A 162 2.24 -2.77 -3.30
C LEU A 162 2.50 -2.60 -4.79
N SER A 163 1.85 -1.62 -5.40
CA SER A 163 1.87 -1.38 -6.84
C SER A 163 3.08 -0.56 -7.26
N TYR A 164 3.90 -1.14 -8.12
CA TYR A 164 5.00 -0.51 -8.86
C TYR A 164 4.75 -0.58 -10.37
N ILE A 165 3.49 -0.47 -10.78
CA ILE A 165 3.06 -0.60 -12.16
C ILE A 165 3.76 0.43 -13.04
N SER A 166 4.47 -0.06 -14.06
CA SER A 166 5.05 0.77 -15.12
C SER A 166 4.43 0.44 -16.47
N ALA A 167 4.33 1.45 -17.34
CA ALA A 167 3.82 1.26 -18.69
C ALA A 167 4.66 0.24 -19.49
N ASP A 168 5.97 0.23 -19.30
CA ASP A 168 6.87 -0.72 -19.98
C ASP A 168 6.60 -2.16 -19.57
N ASN A 169 6.41 -2.42 -18.28
CA ASN A 169 6.13 -3.76 -17.79
C ASN A 169 4.75 -4.27 -18.28
N THR A 170 3.74 -3.42 -18.34
CA THR A 170 2.40 -3.80 -18.83
C THR A 170 2.36 -4.20 -20.31
N ARG A 171 3.45 -3.92 -21.06
CA ARG A 171 3.64 -4.38 -22.45
C ARG A 171 4.28 -5.76 -22.54
N GLY A 172 4.52 -6.40 -21.42
CA GLY A 172 5.14 -7.73 -21.34
C GLY A 172 4.41 -8.75 -22.20
N VAL A 173 5.16 -9.75 -22.64
CA VAL A 173 4.65 -10.92 -23.38
C VAL A 173 4.99 -12.16 -22.57
N PRO A 174 4.23 -12.40 -21.47
CA PRO A 174 4.49 -13.52 -20.56
C PRO A 174 4.17 -14.87 -21.21
N GLU A 175 4.73 -15.94 -20.66
CA GLU A 175 4.29 -17.30 -20.98
C GLU A 175 2.84 -17.48 -20.54
N SER A 176 2.08 -18.24 -21.35
CA SER A 176 0.68 -18.53 -21.03
C SER A 176 0.58 -19.38 -19.75
N GLY A 177 -0.31 -18.99 -18.86
CA GLY A 177 -0.59 -19.72 -17.62
C GLY A 177 -1.61 -18.98 -16.75
N PRO A 178 -2.32 -19.68 -15.87
CA PRO A 178 -3.31 -19.07 -14.98
C PRO A 178 -2.62 -18.14 -13.98
N GLN A 179 -2.95 -16.88 -14.04
CA GLN A 179 -2.50 -15.84 -13.11
C GLN A 179 -3.73 -15.09 -12.61
N GLU A 180 -4.12 -15.35 -11.38
CA GLU A 180 -5.35 -14.81 -10.80
C GLU A 180 -5.24 -13.31 -10.45
N ARG A 181 -4.03 -12.85 -10.14
CA ARG A 181 -3.76 -11.48 -9.67
C ARG A 181 -2.65 -10.82 -10.46
N LEU A 182 -2.79 -9.52 -10.65
CA LEU A 182 -1.76 -8.70 -11.27
C LEU A 182 -0.50 -8.67 -10.39
N SER A 183 0.66 -8.86 -11.02
CA SER A 183 1.94 -8.68 -10.33
C SER A 183 2.13 -7.22 -9.89
N ALA A 184 2.99 -6.99 -8.92
CA ALA A 184 3.29 -5.63 -8.43
C ALA A 184 3.78 -4.69 -9.55
N THR A 185 4.42 -5.22 -10.58
CA THR A 185 4.98 -4.46 -11.71
C THR A 185 4.05 -4.39 -12.93
N GLY A 186 3.03 -5.25 -13.00
CA GLY A 186 2.05 -5.32 -14.09
C GLY A 186 2.49 -6.14 -15.30
N ASP A 187 3.60 -6.87 -15.22
CA ASP A 187 4.19 -7.63 -16.34
C ASP A 187 3.36 -8.83 -16.80
N ASN A 188 2.48 -9.34 -15.95
CA ASN A 188 1.56 -10.44 -16.26
C ASN A 188 0.14 -9.97 -16.62
N LEU A 189 -0.05 -8.71 -17.00
CA LEU A 189 -1.37 -8.17 -17.36
C LEU A 189 -2.12 -9.02 -18.39
N PRO A 190 -1.48 -9.53 -19.48
CA PRO A 190 -2.17 -10.41 -20.43
C PRO A 190 -2.74 -11.69 -19.80
N ASN A 191 -2.02 -12.31 -18.85
CA ASN A 191 -2.48 -13.51 -18.15
C ASN A 191 -3.73 -13.22 -17.30
N VAL A 192 -3.72 -12.09 -16.56
CA VAL A 192 -4.84 -11.71 -15.70
C VAL A 192 -6.08 -11.35 -16.54
N ILE A 193 -5.91 -10.65 -17.66
CA ILE A 193 -7.02 -10.38 -18.60
C ILE A 193 -7.60 -11.69 -19.15
N GLN A 194 -6.76 -12.65 -19.50
CA GLN A 194 -7.24 -13.98 -19.92
C GLN A 194 -7.98 -14.70 -18.79
N TYR A 195 -7.42 -14.72 -17.59
CA TYR A 195 -8.04 -15.32 -16.41
C TYR A 195 -9.42 -14.70 -16.12
N LEU A 196 -9.51 -13.38 -16.12
CA LEU A 196 -10.78 -12.66 -15.91
C LEU A 196 -11.80 -13.00 -17.02
N LYS A 197 -11.37 -13.10 -18.28
CA LYS A 197 -12.23 -13.50 -19.39
C LYS A 197 -12.82 -14.90 -19.20
N GLU A 198 -12.03 -15.84 -18.70
CA GLU A 198 -12.42 -17.23 -18.53
C GLU A 198 -13.23 -17.48 -17.25
N GLN A 199 -12.84 -16.87 -16.13
CA GLN A 199 -13.40 -17.18 -14.82
C GLN A 199 -14.35 -16.08 -14.27
N HIS A 200 -14.17 -14.83 -14.69
CA HIS A 200 -14.91 -13.66 -14.19
C HIS A 200 -15.31 -12.70 -15.30
N PRO A 201 -16.01 -13.16 -16.39
CA PRO A 201 -16.27 -12.34 -17.59
C PRO A 201 -17.00 -11.04 -17.26
N GLN A 202 -17.97 -11.06 -16.34
CA GLN A 202 -18.70 -9.85 -15.94
C GLN A 202 -17.78 -8.79 -15.29
N ARG A 203 -16.75 -9.23 -14.55
CA ARG A 203 -15.75 -8.30 -13.99
C ARG A 203 -14.93 -7.67 -15.09
N LEU A 204 -14.48 -8.46 -16.05
CA LEU A 204 -13.75 -7.93 -17.19
C LEU A 204 -14.59 -6.93 -18.00
N ASP A 205 -15.86 -7.24 -18.25
CA ASP A 205 -16.76 -6.32 -18.95
C ASP A 205 -16.89 -4.99 -18.20
N ASN A 206 -17.01 -5.00 -16.87
CA ASN A 206 -17.06 -3.79 -16.06
C ASN A 206 -15.75 -2.99 -16.15
N ILE A 207 -14.59 -3.66 -16.06
CA ILE A 207 -13.27 -3.02 -16.22
C ILE A 207 -13.17 -2.35 -17.60
N LEU A 208 -13.55 -3.05 -18.66
CA LEU A 208 -13.47 -2.53 -20.03
C LEU A 208 -14.46 -1.40 -20.29
N ALA A 209 -15.67 -1.48 -19.73
CA ALA A 209 -16.64 -0.39 -19.79
C ALA A 209 -16.09 0.88 -19.11
N THR A 210 -15.60 0.76 -17.88
CA THR A 210 -14.97 1.86 -17.14
C THR A 210 -13.76 2.44 -17.88
N LEU A 211 -12.96 1.58 -18.52
CA LEU A 211 -11.81 2.02 -19.32
C LEU A 211 -12.26 2.77 -20.58
N SER A 212 -13.29 2.27 -21.29
CA SER A 212 -13.82 2.88 -22.52
C SER A 212 -14.43 4.26 -22.27
N ASP A 213 -15.08 4.46 -21.12
CA ASP A 213 -15.61 5.76 -20.71
C ASP A 213 -14.50 6.81 -20.51
N ARG A 214 -13.30 6.37 -20.16
CA ARG A 214 -12.15 7.24 -19.85
C ARG A 214 -11.16 7.37 -21.01
N VAL A 215 -11.06 6.34 -21.87
CA VAL A 215 -10.14 6.32 -23.02
C VAL A 215 -10.96 6.42 -24.31
N PRO A 216 -11.00 7.58 -24.96
CA PRO A 216 -11.80 7.79 -26.15
C PRO A 216 -11.47 6.78 -27.25
N ARG A 217 -12.50 6.24 -27.88
CA ARG A 217 -12.43 5.30 -29.03
C ARG A 217 -11.94 3.90 -28.72
N LEU A 218 -11.60 3.58 -27.46
CA LEU A 218 -11.29 2.20 -27.10
C LEU A 218 -12.55 1.33 -27.27
N GLU A 219 -12.47 0.30 -28.12
CA GLU A 219 -13.59 -0.62 -28.37
C GLU A 219 -13.39 -1.95 -27.62
N LYS A 220 -12.17 -2.49 -27.63
CA LYS A 220 -11.90 -3.83 -27.09
C LYS A 220 -10.46 -4.00 -26.62
N VAL A 221 -10.30 -4.79 -25.57
CA VAL A 221 -8.99 -5.29 -25.13
C VAL A 221 -9.08 -6.79 -24.94
N GLU A 222 -8.15 -7.54 -25.49
CA GLU A 222 -8.09 -8.99 -25.39
C GLU A 222 -6.67 -9.48 -25.22
N ALA A 223 -6.51 -10.63 -24.55
CA ALA A 223 -5.29 -11.39 -24.55
C ALA A 223 -5.38 -12.48 -25.64
N GLU A 224 -4.37 -12.59 -26.49
CA GLU A 224 -4.26 -13.58 -27.55
C GLU A 224 -3.00 -14.42 -27.38
N MET A 225 -3.14 -15.73 -27.59
CA MET A 225 -2.01 -16.66 -27.52
C MET A 225 -1.23 -16.64 -28.83
N THR A 226 0.07 -16.46 -28.73
CA THR A 226 1.00 -16.55 -29.85
C THR A 226 1.38 -18.02 -30.13
N ILE A 227 1.97 -18.28 -31.31
CA ILE A 227 2.35 -19.65 -31.77
C ILE A 227 3.38 -20.29 -30.80
N ASP A 228 4.23 -19.49 -30.16
CA ASP A 228 5.23 -19.92 -29.19
C ASP A 228 4.72 -20.05 -27.73
N GLY A 229 3.36 -19.98 -27.54
CA GLY A 229 2.73 -20.23 -26.25
C GLY A 229 2.79 -19.05 -25.28
N ARG A 230 3.01 -17.83 -25.77
CA ARG A 230 2.99 -16.60 -24.97
C ARG A 230 1.68 -15.86 -25.15
N LEU A 231 1.39 -14.95 -24.22
CA LEU A 231 0.21 -14.09 -24.26
C LEU A 231 0.59 -12.68 -24.68
N VAL A 232 -0.13 -12.14 -25.65
CA VAL A 232 -0.02 -10.76 -26.12
C VAL A 232 -1.33 -10.03 -25.87
N LEU A 233 -1.27 -8.88 -25.24
CA LEU A 233 -2.43 -8.02 -25.12
C LEU A 233 -2.65 -7.26 -26.44
N GLN A 234 -3.87 -7.28 -26.93
CA GLN A 234 -4.33 -6.54 -28.11
C GLN A 234 -5.34 -5.49 -27.73
N VAL A 235 -5.24 -4.34 -28.35
CA VAL A 235 -6.13 -3.18 -28.15
C VAL A 235 -6.76 -2.83 -29.49
N LYS A 236 -8.08 -2.70 -29.53
CA LYS A 236 -8.82 -2.30 -30.71
C LYS A 236 -9.50 -0.94 -30.49
N ASP A 237 -9.23 0.00 -31.38
CA ASP A 237 -9.92 1.28 -31.45
C ASP A 237 -11.08 1.23 -32.46
N ALA A 238 -12.21 1.82 -32.09
CA ALA A 238 -13.46 1.78 -32.88
C ALA A 238 -13.35 2.15 -34.38
N PRO A 239 -12.47 3.10 -34.79
CA PRO A 239 -12.34 3.44 -36.23
C PRO A 239 -11.58 2.40 -37.07
N PHE A 240 -10.93 1.41 -36.44
CA PHE A 240 -10.06 0.48 -37.15
C PHE A 240 -10.57 -0.96 -37.06
N ASP A 241 -10.50 -1.67 -38.19
CA ASP A 241 -10.94 -3.07 -38.26
C ASP A 241 -9.97 -4.03 -37.53
N LYS A 242 -8.68 -3.68 -37.47
CA LYS A 242 -7.65 -4.54 -36.92
C LYS A 242 -7.16 -4.03 -35.58
N PRO A 243 -7.01 -4.91 -34.56
CA PRO A 243 -6.39 -4.54 -33.29
C PRO A 243 -4.91 -4.28 -33.46
N ILE A 244 -4.34 -3.53 -32.54
CA ILE A 244 -2.88 -3.34 -32.39
C ILE A 244 -2.38 -4.07 -31.15
N MET A 245 -1.14 -4.51 -31.17
CA MET A 245 -0.50 -5.07 -29.98
C MET A 245 -0.32 -3.98 -28.91
N ALA A 246 -0.43 -4.34 -27.64
CA ALA A 246 -0.25 -3.44 -26.49
C ALA A 246 1.06 -2.64 -26.55
N LYS A 247 2.13 -3.19 -27.12
CA LYS A 247 3.41 -2.48 -27.29
C LYS A 247 3.29 -1.16 -28.09
N TYR A 248 2.24 -1.00 -28.87
CA TYR A 248 1.93 0.21 -29.66
C TYR A 248 0.81 1.05 -29.04
N ALA A 249 0.16 0.56 -27.98
CA ALA A 249 -0.87 1.32 -27.27
C ALA A 249 -0.24 2.42 -26.39
N SER A 250 -1.03 3.41 -26.02
CA SER A 250 -0.55 4.49 -25.16
C SER A 250 -0.24 3.99 -23.74
N ASP A 251 0.78 4.57 -23.11
CA ASP A 251 1.17 4.29 -21.73
C ASP A 251 0.00 4.46 -20.77
N GLY A 252 -0.76 5.55 -20.95
CA GLY A 252 -1.91 5.88 -20.12
C GLY A 252 -3.03 4.86 -20.21
N THR A 253 -3.30 4.32 -21.41
CA THR A 253 -4.31 3.27 -21.61
C THR A 253 -3.95 2.00 -20.86
N LEU A 254 -2.71 1.53 -21.02
CA LEU A 254 -2.25 0.29 -20.38
C LEU A 254 -2.16 0.44 -18.86
N LYS A 255 -1.70 1.59 -18.39
CA LYS A 255 -1.59 1.86 -16.96
C LYS A 255 -2.96 1.99 -16.29
N MET A 256 -3.92 2.66 -16.95
CA MET A 256 -5.29 2.72 -16.47
C MET A 256 -5.94 1.34 -16.44
N LEU A 257 -5.78 0.53 -17.48
CA LEU A 257 -6.26 -0.86 -17.50
C LEU A 257 -5.67 -1.67 -16.34
N ALA A 258 -4.37 -1.54 -16.08
CA ALA A 258 -3.71 -2.24 -14.99
C ALA A 258 -4.24 -1.80 -13.61
N TYR A 259 -4.45 -0.50 -13.37
CA TYR A 259 -5.06 -0.03 -12.12
C TYR A 259 -6.49 -0.51 -11.96
N LEU A 260 -7.31 -0.43 -13.00
CA LEU A 260 -8.67 -0.96 -12.95
C LEU A 260 -8.67 -2.47 -12.68
N THR A 261 -7.72 -3.22 -13.25
CA THR A 261 -7.58 -4.67 -12.99
C THR A 261 -7.27 -4.94 -11.52
N VAL A 262 -6.42 -4.13 -10.86
CA VAL A 262 -6.11 -4.25 -9.42
C VAL A 262 -7.32 -3.86 -8.56
N LEU A 263 -7.96 -2.73 -8.87
CA LEU A 263 -9.06 -2.18 -8.07
C LEU A 263 -10.35 -3.01 -8.18
N HIS A 264 -10.51 -3.75 -9.28
CA HIS A 264 -11.63 -4.66 -9.51
C HIS A 264 -11.25 -6.14 -9.36
N ASP A 265 -10.17 -6.46 -8.64
CA ASP A 265 -9.78 -7.85 -8.35
C ASP A 265 -10.97 -8.61 -7.73
N PRO A 266 -11.36 -9.80 -8.23
CA PRO A 266 -12.44 -10.61 -7.66
C PRO A 266 -12.21 -10.98 -6.19
N THR A 267 -10.95 -11.10 -5.78
CA THR A 267 -10.52 -11.45 -4.42
C THR A 267 -9.49 -10.43 -3.92
N PRO A 268 -9.93 -9.18 -3.64
CA PRO A 268 -8.99 -8.09 -3.37
C PRO A 268 -8.12 -8.40 -2.14
N PRO A 269 -6.84 -8.00 -2.16
CA PRO A 269 -6.01 -8.05 -0.97
C PRO A 269 -6.58 -7.12 0.11
N LEU A 270 -6.33 -7.43 1.39
CA LEU A 270 -6.82 -6.59 2.49
C LEU A 270 -6.16 -5.21 2.57
N PHE A 271 -5.02 -5.04 1.90
CA PHE A 271 -4.32 -3.76 1.80
C PHE A 271 -3.69 -3.59 0.41
N ILE A 272 -3.93 -2.43 -0.21
CA ILE A 272 -3.35 -2.03 -1.49
C ILE A 272 -2.61 -0.71 -1.29
N GLY A 273 -1.34 -0.66 -1.67
CA GLY A 273 -0.55 0.56 -1.77
C GLY A 273 -0.32 0.93 -3.24
N ILE A 274 -0.55 2.19 -3.60
CA ILE A 274 -0.30 2.72 -4.96
C ILE A 274 0.61 3.95 -4.83
N GLU A 275 1.77 3.91 -5.48
CA GLU A 275 2.70 5.02 -5.49
C GLU A 275 2.57 5.82 -6.79
N GLU A 276 2.32 7.14 -6.64
CA GLU A 276 2.28 8.14 -7.72
C GLU A 276 1.53 7.65 -8.99
N PRO A 277 0.22 7.37 -8.88
CA PRO A 277 -0.56 6.85 -10.00
C PRO A 277 -0.61 7.81 -11.20
N GLU A 278 -0.40 9.11 -10.98
CA GLU A 278 -0.40 10.14 -12.00
C GLU A 278 0.68 9.98 -13.07
N ASN A 279 1.77 9.27 -12.80
CA ASN A 279 2.84 9.07 -13.76
C ASN A 279 2.32 8.41 -15.05
N HIS A 280 2.51 9.06 -16.20
CA HIS A 280 2.04 8.65 -17.53
C HIS A 280 0.51 8.67 -17.73
N LEU A 281 -0.30 9.13 -16.75
CA LEU A 281 -1.73 9.33 -16.94
C LEU A 281 -2.05 10.78 -17.31
N HIS A 282 -3.03 10.94 -18.20
CA HIS A 282 -3.53 12.28 -18.51
C HIS A 282 -4.22 12.88 -17.25
N PRO A 283 -3.99 14.15 -16.88
CA PRO A 283 -4.54 14.77 -15.67
C PRO A 283 -6.05 14.60 -15.50
N ARG A 284 -6.83 14.66 -16.59
CA ARG A 284 -8.29 14.46 -16.53
C ARG A 284 -8.75 13.06 -16.11
N LEU A 285 -7.86 12.07 -16.14
CA LEU A 285 -8.18 10.70 -15.72
C LEU A 285 -8.01 10.51 -14.21
N LEU A 286 -7.31 11.42 -13.53
CA LEU A 286 -6.87 11.22 -12.16
C LEU A 286 -7.99 11.39 -11.13
N GLU A 287 -8.92 12.33 -11.36
CA GLU A 287 -10.11 12.47 -10.51
C GLU A 287 -10.96 11.18 -10.56
N GLY A 288 -11.22 10.66 -11.77
CA GLY A 288 -11.92 9.39 -11.94
C GLY A 288 -11.16 8.17 -11.39
N LEU A 289 -9.82 8.17 -11.42
CA LEU A 289 -9.05 7.11 -10.77
C LEU A 289 -9.16 7.19 -9.24
N ALA A 290 -9.20 8.39 -8.66
CA ALA A 290 -9.44 8.56 -7.23
C ALA A 290 -10.83 8.04 -6.82
N GLU A 291 -11.86 8.27 -7.64
CA GLU A 291 -13.20 7.70 -7.43
C GLU A 291 -13.18 6.16 -7.46
N GLU A 292 -12.44 5.54 -8.40
CA GLU A 292 -12.27 4.08 -8.42
C GLU A 292 -11.54 3.56 -7.18
N CYS A 293 -10.52 4.28 -6.70
CA CYS A 293 -9.86 3.96 -5.44
C CYS A 293 -10.83 4.05 -4.25
N LEU A 294 -11.69 5.07 -4.22
CA LEU A 294 -12.71 5.21 -3.18
C LEU A 294 -13.72 4.06 -3.21
N ASN A 295 -14.21 3.69 -4.41
CA ASN A 295 -15.13 2.57 -4.58
C ASN A 295 -14.49 1.25 -4.13
N ALA A 296 -13.27 0.96 -4.55
CA ALA A 296 -12.54 -0.24 -4.14
C ALA A 296 -12.26 -0.28 -2.63
N SER A 297 -12.15 0.89 -1.98
CA SER A 297 -11.88 0.98 -0.54
C SER A 297 -13.00 0.46 0.37
N THR A 298 -14.16 0.10 -0.20
CA THR A 298 -15.23 -0.59 0.55
C THR A 298 -14.84 -2.01 0.97
N ASP A 299 -14.02 -2.68 0.17
CA ASP A 299 -13.62 -4.08 0.35
C ASP A 299 -12.16 -4.26 0.75
N THR A 300 -11.33 -3.23 0.57
CA THR A 300 -9.90 -3.26 0.88
C THR A 300 -9.43 -1.93 1.48
N GLN A 301 -8.39 -1.94 2.29
CA GLN A 301 -7.75 -0.70 2.73
C GLN A 301 -6.77 -0.22 1.66
N LEU A 302 -6.95 1.03 1.19
CA LEU A 302 -6.08 1.64 0.20
C LEU A 302 -5.20 2.75 0.78
N MET A 303 -3.94 2.74 0.36
CA MET A 303 -3.00 3.83 0.58
C MET A 303 -2.48 4.32 -0.78
N VAL A 304 -2.61 5.61 -1.04
CA VAL A 304 -2.10 6.24 -2.27
C VAL A 304 -1.15 7.37 -1.92
N THR A 305 0.01 7.41 -2.56
CA THR A 305 0.89 8.58 -2.50
C THR A 305 0.79 9.35 -3.82
N THR A 306 0.67 10.67 -3.76
CA THR A 306 0.53 11.51 -4.95
C THR A 306 1.14 12.89 -4.75
N HIS A 307 1.48 13.56 -5.84
CA HIS A 307 1.76 14.99 -5.88
C HIS A 307 0.76 15.73 -6.80
N SER A 308 -0.25 15.03 -7.30
CA SER A 308 -1.20 15.55 -8.28
C SER A 308 -2.39 16.26 -7.63
N PRO A 309 -2.61 17.56 -7.94
CA PRO A 309 -3.81 18.25 -7.52
C PRO A 309 -5.09 17.65 -8.10
N TYR A 310 -5.01 17.07 -9.30
CA TYR A 310 -6.16 16.46 -9.96
C TYR A 310 -6.61 15.16 -9.28
N PHE A 311 -5.68 14.37 -8.76
CA PHE A 311 -6.04 13.16 -8.01
C PHE A 311 -6.75 13.54 -6.69
N VAL A 312 -6.24 14.52 -5.96
CA VAL A 312 -6.83 14.90 -4.67
C VAL A 312 -8.18 15.63 -4.80
N ASN A 313 -8.56 16.09 -6.00
CA ASN A 313 -9.92 16.60 -6.24
C ASN A 313 -11.01 15.51 -6.11
N GLY A 314 -10.66 14.24 -6.26
CA GLY A 314 -11.58 13.11 -6.13
C GLY A 314 -11.64 12.50 -4.71
N VAL A 315 -11.04 13.12 -3.69
CA VAL A 315 -11.05 12.62 -2.32
C VAL A 315 -11.58 13.67 -1.33
N SER A 316 -11.99 13.23 -0.14
CA SER A 316 -12.45 14.12 0.93
C SER A 316 -11.27 14.60 1.82
N PRO A 317 -11.46 15.70 2.58
CA PRO A 317 -10.46 16.16 3.54
C PRO A 317 -10.09 15.11 4.59
N ASP A 318 -11.03 14.22 4.93
CA ASP A 318 -10.81 13.14 5.89
C ASP A 318 -9.90 12.02 5.39
N GLU A 319 -9.76 11.88 4.10
CA GLU A 319 -8.92 10.88 3.45
C GLU A 319 -7.53 11.41 3.12
N LEU A 320 -7.37 12.74 3.10
CA LEU A 320 -6.15 13.41 2.66
C LEU A 320 -5.21 13.75 3.83
N TRP A 321 -3.95 13.33 3.70
CA TRP A 321 -2.86 13.69 4.59
C TRP A 321 -1.77 14.42 3.80
N VAL A 322 -1.34 15.56 4.31
CA VAL A 322 -0.25 16.35 3.73
C VAL A 322 1.05 16.00 4.41
N LEU A 323 2.03 15.54 3.61
CA LEU A 323 3.38 15.28 4.07
C LEU A 323 4.28 16.47 3.79
N TYR A 324 5.02 16.90 4.79
CA TYR A 324 6.00 17.99 4.68
C TYR A 324 7.22 17.72 5.57
N ARG A 325 8.30 18.44 5.35
CA ARG A 325 9.46 18.39 6.25
C ARG A 325 9.44 19.54 7.22
N ASP A 326 9.75 19.26 8.48
CA ASP A 326 10.00 20.29 9.48
C ASP A 326 11.38 20.96 9.30
N ASP A 327 11.70 21.92 10.16
CA ASP A 327 12.97 22.66 10.11
C ASP A 327 14.19 21.76 10.35
N GLU A 328 14.03 20.61 10.99
CA GLU A 328 15.08 19.63 11.26
C GLU A 328 15.21 18.61 10.11
N GLY A 329 14.30 18.68 9.12
CA GLY A 329 14.30 17.84 7.93
C GLY A 329 13.57 16.50 8.09
N TYR A 330 12.82 16.32 9.17
CA TYR A 330 12.00 15.11 9.39
C TYR A 330 10.62 15.26 8.76
N THR A 331 10.10 14.16 8.24
CA THR A 331 8.76 14.12 7.66
C THR A 331 7.71 14.25 8.76
N GLN A 332 6.81 15.20 8.57
CA GLN A 332 5.59 15.40 9.35
C GLN A 332 4.37 15.11 8.49
N ALA A 333 3.27 14.72 9.11
CA ALA A 333 1.99 14.47 8.46
C ALA A 333 0.87 15.24 9.16
N MET A 334 0.03 15.90 8.36
CA MET A 334 -1.14 16.61 8.87
C MET A 334 -2.37 16.25 8.03
N ARG A 335 -3.46 15.91 8.68
CA ARG A 335 -4.70 15.58 7.99
C ARG A 335 -5.39 16.85 7.50
N ALA A 336 -5.91 16.84 6.27
CA ALA A 336 -6.52 18.02 5.69
C ALA A 336 -7.76 18.49 6.46
N SER A 337 -8.56 17.56 7.00
CA SER A 337 -9.72 17.89 7.86
C SER A 337 -9.36 18.54 9.20
N ASP A 338 -8.12 18.38 9.67
CA ASP A 338 -7.64 19.01 10.93
C ASP A 338 -7.04 20.40 10.69
N MET A 339 -6.94 20.85 9.45
CA MET A 339 -6.46 22.17 9.08
C MET A 339 -7.57 23.21 9.22
N GLU A 340 -7.32 24.29 9.98
CA GLU A 340 -8.33 25.28 10.42
C GLU A 340 -9.25 25.82 9.31
N ARG A 341 -8.74 26.00 8.07
CA ARG A 341 -9.47 26.65 6.98
C ARG A 341 -10.01 25.70 5.92
N ILE A 342 -9.38 24.53 5.77
CA ILE A 342 -9.69 23.63 4.65
C ILE A 342 -11.13 23.15 4.67
N PRO A 343 -11.70 22.65 5.79
CA PRO A 343 -13.10 22.22 5.82
C PRO A 343 -14.09 23.31 5.38
N ALA A 344 -13.93 24.54 5.88
CA ALA A 344 -14.83 25.65 5.54
C ALA A 344 -14.74 26.06 4.06
N LEU A 345 -13.55 26.01 3.45
CA LEU A 345 -13.37 26.30 2.03
C LEU A 345 -13.99 25.21 1.15
N ILE A 346 -13.89 23.95 1.54
CA ILE A 346 -14.54 22.83 0.84
C ILE A 346 -16.07 22.95 0.93
N GLU A 347 -16.63 23.28 2.10
CA GLU A 347 -18.06 23.54 2.25
C GLU A 347 -18.54 24.72 1.39
N ALA A 348 -17.66 25.69 1.13
CA ALA A 348 -17.92 26.80 0.21
C ALA A 348 -17.77 26.43 -1.28
N GLY A 349 -17.45 25.17 -1.60
CA GLY A 349 -17.36 24.63 -2.97
C GLY A 349 -15.98 24.68 -3.59
N ALA A 350 -14.92 24.96 -2.82
CA ALA A 350 -13.54 24.85 -3.32
C ALA A 350 -13.13 23.37 -3.50
N LYS A 351 -12.20 23.09 -4.41
CA LYS A 351 -11.62 21.75 -4.60
C LYS A 351 -10.28 21.65 -3.87
N LEU A 352 -9.99 20.49 -3.29
CA LEU A 352 -8.75 20.26 -2.53
C LEU A 352 -7.48 20.50 -3.35
N GLY A 353 -7.45 20.09 -4.60
CA GLY A 353 -6.30 20.28 -5.48
C GLY A 353 -6.06 21.76 -5.84
N ASP A 354 -7.13 22.55 -6.00
CA ASP A 354 -7.03 23.98 -6.24
C ASP A 354 -6.47 24.69 -4.99
N LEU A 355 -6.98 24.35 -3.81
CA LEU A 355 -6.50 24.86 -2.53
C LEU A 355 -5.01 24.52 -2.30
N TRP A 356 -4.59 23.30 -2.73
CA TRP A 356 -3.18 22.91 -2.71
C TRP A 356 -2.32 23.79 -3.62
N MET A 357 -2.73 23.99 -4.85
CA MET A 357 -2.01 24.80 -5.83
C MET A 357 -1.93 26.28 -5.45
N GLU A 358 -2.93 26.80 -4.74
CA GLU A 358 -2.98 28.17 -4.25
C GLU A 358 -2.28 28.36 -2.90
N GLY A 359 -1.73 27.29 -2.28
CA GLY A 359 -0.96 27.35 -1.05
C GLY A 359 -1.81 27.49 0.23
N PHE A 360 -3.12 27.20 0.19
CA PHE A 360 -4.00 27.30 1.36
C PHE A 360 -3.70 26.30 2.47
N PHE A 361 -3.02 25.20 2.13
CA PHE A 361 -2.63 24.20 3.13
C PHE A 361 -1.54 24.72 4.09
N GLU A 362 -0.82 25.77 3.73
CA GLU A 362 0.29 26.38 4.50
C GLU A 362 1.43 25.40 4.86
N ALA A 363 1.20 24.10 4.77
CA ALA A 363 2.16 23.03 4.98
C ALA A 363 2.45 22.34 3.66
N GLY A 364 3.70 21.95 3.43
CA GLY A 364 4.07 21.18 2.24
C GLY A 364 4.05 21.95 0.92
N ASP A 365 3.92 23.28 0.94
CA ASP A 365 4.02 24.09 -0.28
C ASP A 365 5.43 23.99 -0.85
N PRO A 366 5.59 23.50 -2.12
CA PRO A 366 6.91 23.30 -2.72
C PRO A 366 7.67 24.62 -2.99
N LEU A 367 6.97 25.75 -2.96
CA LEU A 367 7.55 27.07 -3.24
C LEU A 367 8.00 27.81 -1.95
N THR A 368 7.68 27.28 -0.76
CA THR A 368 8.12 27.84 0.51
C THR A 368 9.30 27.05 1.07
N ASN A 369 10.39 27.78 1.42
CA ASN A 369 11.58 27.18 2.03
C ASN A 369 11.38 26.80 3.51
N SER A 370 10.23 27.10 4.11
CA SER A 370 9.92 26.82 5.51
C SER A 370 8.81 25.77 5.62
N GLY A 371 9.12 24.60 6.15
CA GLY A 371 8.17 23.54 6.43
C GLY A 371 7.13 23.86 7.52
N LYS A 372 7.09 25.09 8.04
CA LYS A 372 6.15 25.52 9.07
C LYS A 372 4.99 26.34 8.51
N PRO A 373 3.73 26.10 8.97
CA PRO A 373 2.66 27.04 8.75
C PRO A 373 3.09 28.42 9.28
N LYS A 374 2.87 29.48 8.50
CA LYS A 374 3.18 30.85 8.91
C LYS A 374 2.37 31.21 10.14
N HIS A 375 2.93 31.06 11.32
CA HIS A 375 2.31 31.63 12.53
C HIS A 375 2.12 33.13 12.33
N LYS A 376 0.85 33.59 12.40
CA LYS A 376 0.51 34.99 12.43
C LYS A 376 1.38 35.69 13.47
N ARG A 377 2.24 36.61 13.05
CA ARG A 377 2.78 37.62 13.95
C ARG A 377 1.58 38.33 14.58
N LYS A 378 1.32 38.07 15.87
CA LYS A 378 0.43 38.95 16.65
C LYS A 378 0.98 40.38 16.52
N ARG A 379 0.20 41.24 15.91
CA ARG A 379 0.34 42.70 16.09
C ARG A 379 -0.24 43.10 17.42
#